data_6d2f1f01f7387677ce06935ed1f876ef
#
_entry.id   6d2f1f01f7387677ce06935ed1f876ef
#
_cell.length_a   1.000
_cell.length_b   1.000
_cell.length_c   1.000
_cell.angle_alpha   90.00
_cell.angle_beta   90.00
_cell.angle_gamma   90.00
#
_symmetry.space_group_name_H-M   'P 1'
#
loop_
_entity.id
_entity.type
_entity.pdbx_description
1 polymer ?
#
loop_
_entity_poly.entity_id
_entity_poly.type
_entity_poly.pdbx_seq_one_letter_code
_entity_poly.pdbx_strand_id
1 'polypeptide(L)'
;MKVDYHMHLENGTLTLDYLEQFWSQARAVGITEIGISEHGHNFKQYKDIMGHLKGDTPYFSAEDNWLKDHFAWDLDTYVDLIEKGRQKGWSLKLGLEMDYIPGKEGKIAQIIEDYPWDYVLGSVHFLGFWSFDYSPDCGWPGKDSNSAYIAYFTALIESVESNLFDSIPHPDLIK
;
A
#
# COMPACT_ATOMS: atom_id res chain seq x y z
N MET A 1 -13.44 11.66 19.07
CA MET A 1 -13.04 10.33 18.57
C MET A 1 -11.61 10.46 18.10
N LYS A 2 -10.69 9.57 18.53
CA LYS A 2 -9.34 9.47 17.98
C LYS A 2 -9.30 8.23 17.10
N VAL A 3 -8.85 8.40 15.87
CA VAL A 3 -8.75 7.32 14.87
C VAL A 3 -7.37 7.31 14.24
N ASP A 4 -6.95 6.16 13.75
CA ASP A 4 -5.78 6.00 12.92
C ASP A 4 -6.10 5.01 11.81
N TYR A 5 -5.99 5.44 10.55
CA TYR A 5 -6.40 4.67 9.38
C TYR A 5 -5.24 4.36 8.43
N HIS A 6 -3.98 4.53 8.90
CA HIS A 6 -2.83 4.19 8.09
C HIS A 6 -1.87 3.31 8.89
N MET A 7 -2.17 2.02 8.94
CA MET A 7 -1.39 0.99 9.65
C MET A 7 -1.19 -0.24 8.78
N HIS A 8 -0.02 -0.87 8.94
CA HIS A 8 0.39 -2.06 8.19
C HIS A 8 0.73 -3.21 9.12
N LEU A 9 0.37 -4.45 8.74
CA LEU A 9 0.72 -5.69 9.44
C LEU A 9 1.95 -6.38 8.81
N GLU A 10 2.57 -5.78 7.80
CA GLU A 10 3.62 -6.36 6.95
C GLU A 10 4.87 -6.87 7.70
N ASN A 11 5.15 -6.33 8.88
CA ASN A 11 6.26 -6.78 9.72
C ASN A 11 5.94 -8.04 10.55
N GLY A 12 4.80 -8.68 10.31
CA GLY A 12 4.36 -9.87 11.02
C GLY A 12 3.55 -10.82 10.13
N THR A 13 2.65 -11.54 10.75
CA THR A 13 1.79 -12.51 10.06
C THR A 13 0.34 -12.07 10.09
N LEU A 14 -0.45 -12.42 9.06
CA LEU A 14 -1.90 -12.16 9.01
C LEU A 14 -2.63 -13.09 9.99
N THR A 15 -2.51 -12.80 11.29
CA THR A 15 -3.15 -13.56 12.39
C THR A 15 -3.90 -12.64 13.33
N LEU A 16 -4.95 -13.18 13.98
CA LEU A 16 -5.69 -12.43 14.98
C LEU A 16 -4.82 -11.99 16.16
N ASP A 17 -3.87 -12.82 16.58
CA ASP A 17 -2.98 -12.51 17.71
C ASP A 17 -2.06 -11.31 17.37
N TYR A 18 -1.65 -11.20 16.11
CA TYR A 18 -0.85 -10.05 15.67
C TYR A 18 -1.71 -8.79 15.53
N LEU A 19 -2.89 -8.90 14.93
CA LEU A 19 -3.85 -7.79 14.84
C LEU A 19 -4.30 -7.30 16.22
N GLU A 20 -4.44 -8.21 17.20
CA GLU A 20 -4.80 -7.86 18.58
C GLU A 20 -3.77 -6.95 19.25
N GLN A 21 -2.49 -7.09 18.91
CA GLN A 21 -1.45 -6.20 19.43
C GLN A 21 -1.66 -4.76 18.97
N PHE A 22 -2.01 -4.54 17.70
CA PHE A 22 -2.35 -3.22 17.15
C PHE A 22 -3.58 -2.63 17.84
N TRP A 23 -4.64 -3.43 17.93
CA TRP A 23 -5.86 -3.00 18.62
C TRP A 23 -5.61 -2.65 20.09
N SER A 24 -4.89 -3.49 20.81
CA SER A 24 -4.57 -3.28 22.22
C SER A 24 -3.72 -2.03 22.44
N GLN A 25 -2.70 -1.84 21.60
CA GLN A 25 -1.85 -0.64 21.66
C GLN A 25 -2.63 0.62 21.33
N ALA A 26 -3.47 0.60 20.30
CA ALA A 26 -4.34 1.72 19.95
C ALA A 26 -5.24 2.13 21.13
N ARG A 27 -5.86 1.15 21.78
CA ARG A 27 -6.68 1.38 22.97
C ARG A 27 -5.88 1.97 24.14
N ALA A 28 -4.66 1.49 24.37
CA ALA A 28 -3.80 1.97 25.44
C ALA A 28 -3.43 3.46 25.29
N VAL A 29 -3.35 3.98 24.05
CA VAL A 29 -3.08 5.40 23.77
C VAL A 29 -4.35 6.23 23.51
N GLY A 30 -5.52 5.63 23.71
CA GLY A 30 -6.82 6.30 23.62
C GLY A 30 -7.38 6.44 22.21
N ILE A 31 -6.87 5.67 21.23
CA ILE A 31 -7.48 5.52 19.91
C ILE A 31 -8.68 4.59 20.05
N THR A 32 -9.79 4.96 19.44
CA THR A 32 -11.06 4.27 19.58
C THR A 32 -11.48 3.46 18.36
N GLU A 33 -10.86 3.72 17.21
CA GLU A 33 -11.05 2.99 15.96
C GLU A 33 -9.76 3.02 15.16
N ILE A 34 -9.39 1.89 14.57
CA ILE A 34 -8.22 1.79 13.69
C ILE A 34 -8.62 1.24 12.33
N GLY A 35 -7.89 1.67 11.29
CA GLY A 35 -7.94 1.09 9.97
C GLY A 35 -6.62 0.40 9.67
N ILE A 36 -6.70 -0.81 9.14
CA ILE A 36 -5.54 -1.47 8.56
C ILE A 36 -5.58 -1.21 7.07
N SER A 37 -4.50 -0.67 6.51
CA SER A 37 -4.37 -0.31 5.10
C SER A 37 -3.12 -0.93 4.50
N GLU A 38 -3.13 -2.27 4.41
CA GLU A 38 -1.98 -3.00 3.86
C GLU A 38 -1.63 -2.53 2.46
N HIS A 39 -0.34 -2.60 2.14
CA HIS A 39 0.13 -2.32 0.79
C HIS A 39 -0.41 -3.34 -0.20
N GLY A 40 -0.96 -2.84 -1.32
CA GLY A 40 -1.48 -3.67 -2.41
C GLY A 40 -0.46 -4.69 -2.92
N HIS A 41 0.81 -4.30 -2.98
CA HIS A 41 1.89 -5.16 -3.46
C HIS A 41 2.24 -6.35 -2.53
N ASN A 42 1.68 -6.42 -1.32
CA ASN A 42 1.79 -7.61 -0.48
C ASN A 42 0.88 -8.76 -0.96
N PHE A 43 -0.11 -8.48 -1.81
CA PHE A 43 -1.13 -9.44 -2.21
C PHE A 43 -0.91 -10.01 -3.60
N LYS A 44 -1.22 -11.31 -3.76
CA LYS A 44 -1.11 -12.06 -5.02
C LYS A 44 -1.90 -11.44 -6.16
N GLN A 45 -3.08 -10.88 -5.83
CA GLN A 45 -3.99 -10.25 -6.78
C GLN A 45 -3.37 -9.01 -7.44
N TYR A 46 -2.39 -8.39 -6.77
CA TYR A 46 -1.72 -7.19 -7.26
C TYR A 46 -0.59 -7.49 -8.27
N LYS A 47 -0.18 -8.74 -8.38
CA LYS A 47 0.96 -9.15 -9.22
C LYS A 47 0.86 -8.68 -10.68
N ASP A 48 -0.35 -8.69 -11.24
CA ASP A 48 -0.57 -8.29 -12.63
C ASP A 48 -0.51 -6.77 -12.85
N ILE A 49 -0.70 -5.99 -11.79
CA ILE A 49 -0.53 -4.53 -11.82
C ILE A 49 0.95 -4.18 -11.83
N MET A 50 1.73 -4.83 -10.96
CA MET A 50 3.16 -4.59 -10.76
C MET A 50 4.05 -5.41 -11.71
N GLY A 51 3.48 -6.20 -12.61
CA GLY A 51 4.24 -7.09 -13.52
C GLY A 51 5.21 -6.37 -14.46
N HIS A 52 5.08 -5.06 -14.62
CA HIS A 52 5.99 -4.20 -15.37
C HIS A 52 7.34 -3.99 -14.65
N LEU A 53 7.41 -4.22 -13.34
CA LEU A 53 8.66 -4.10 -12.56
C LEU A 53 9.71 -5.15 -12.95
N LYS A 54 9.34 -6.13 -13.78
CA LYS A 54 10.28 -7.08 -14.38
C LYS A 54 10.94 -6.47 -15.60
N GLY A 55 12.14 -5.96 -15.49
CA GLY A 55 12.89 -5.39 -16.59
C GLY A 55 14.40 -5.44 -16.40
N ASP A 56 15.15 -5.23 -17.47
CA ASP A 56 16.61 -5.24 -17.51
C ASP A 56 17.22 -3.93 -16.96
N THR A 57 17.06 -3.62 -15.68
CA THR A 57 17.77 -2.47 -15.10
C THR A 57 18.82 -2.92 -14.09
N PRO A 58 19.93 -2.20 -13.91
CA PRO A 58 20.97 -2.55 -12.93
C PRO A 58 20.51 -2.54 -11.46
N TYR A 59 19.30 -2.06 -11.18
CA TYR A 59 18.67 -2.03 -9.86
C TYR A 59 17.90 -3.32 -9.54
N PHE A 60 17.73 -4.20 -10.51
CA PHE A 60 16.85 -5.38 -10.47
C PHE A 60 17.27 -6.45 -9.45
N SER A 61 18.52 -6.51 -9.02
CA SER A 61 18.89 -7.53 -8.03
C SER A 61 18.32 -7.26 -6.63
N ALA A 62 18.13 -6.00 -6.27
CA ALA A 62 17.46 -5.62 -5.04
C ALA A 62 15.93 -5.73 -5.19
N GLU A 63 15.38 -5.30 -6.32
CA GLU A 63 13.97 -5.37 -6.64
C GLU A 63 13.50 -6.82 -6.91
N ASP A 64 14.33 -7.68 -7.52
CA ASP A 64 14.04 -9.12 -7.65
C ASP A 64 13.94 -9.82 -6.28
N ASN A 65 14.73 -9.41 -5.29
CA ASN A 65 14.60 -9.90 -3.93
C ASN A 65 13.35 -9.33 -3.27
N TRP A 66 13.08 -8.05 -3.44
CA TRP A 66 11.86 -7.40 -2.98
C TRP A 66 10.61 -8.09 -3.55
N LEU A 67 10.56 -8.34 -4.86
CA LEU A 67 9.44 -9.01 -5.52
C LEU A 67 9.23 -10.47 -5.05
N LYS A 68 10.27 -11.15 -4.55
CA LYS A 68 10.14 -12.51 -4.00
C LYS A 68 9.42 -12.53 -2.66
N ASP A 69 9.60 -11.49 -1.87
CA ASP A 69 9.02 -11.37 -0.54
C ASP A 69 7.62 -10.76 -0.56
N HIS A 70 7.23 -10.12 -1.68
CA HIS A 70 5.92 -9.53 -1.91
C HIS A 70 5.01 -10.46 -2.72
N PHE A 71 3.75 -10.11 -2.88
CA PHE A 71 2.70 -10.93 -3.50
C PHE A 71 2.52 -12.30 -2.82
N ALA A 72 2.83 -12.37 -1.52
CA ALA A 72 2.76 -13.62 -0.77
C ALA A 72 1.38 -13.84 -0.13
N TRP A 73 0.69 -12.76 0.22
CA TRP A 73 -0.58 -12.80 0.91
C TRP A 73 -1.75 -12.93 -0.06
N ASP A 74 -2.91 -13.25 0.51
CA ASP A 74 -4.15 -13.38 -0.22
C ASP A 74 -5.16 -12.38 0.34
N LEU A 75 -5.84 -11.62 -0.54
CA LEU A 75 -6.82 -10.61 -0.13
C LEU A 75 -7.99 -11.22 0.63
N ASP A 76 -8.46 -12.41 0.26
CA ASP A 76 -9.55 -13.08 0.97
C ASP A 76 -9.15 -13.37 2.43
N THR A 77 -7.90 -13.81 2.64
CA THR A 77 -7.37 -14.04 3.99
C THR A 77 -7.28 -12.75 4.80
N TYR A 78 -6.90 -11.66 4.17
CA TYR A 78 -6.82 -10.34 4.83
C TYR A 78 -8.19 -9.80 5.21
N VAL A 79 -9.14 -9.86 4.29
CA VAL A 79 -10.55 -9.46 4.55
C VAL A 79 -11.13 -10.28 5.70
N ASP A 80 -10.98 -11.60 5.64
CA ASP A 80 -11.41 -12.52 6.70
C ASP A 80 -10.79 -12.19 8.06
N LEU A 81 -9.53 -11.78 8.10
CA LEU A 81 -8.84 -11.41 9.33
C LEU A 81 -9.50 -10.18 9.97
N ILE A 82 -9.76 -9.14 9.19
CA ILE A 82 -10.42 -7.91 9.69
C ILE A 82 -11.84 -8.22 10.17
N GLU A 83 -12.60 -9.02 9.43
CA GLU A 83 -13.94 -9.43 9.84
C GLU A 83 -13.94 -10.25 11.15
N LYS A 84 -12.97 -11.14 11.35
CA LYS A 84 -12.80 -11.86 12.62
C LYS A 84 -12.48 -10.91 13.79
N GLY A 85 -11.68 -9.87 13.55
CA GLY A 85 -11.43 -8.82 14.55
C GLY A 85 -12.72 -8.04 14.91
N ARG A 86 -13.52 -7.66 13.91
CA ARG A 86 -14.83 -7.02 14.09
C ARG A 86 -15.78 -7.89 14.92
N GLN A 87 -15.83 -9.20 14.67
CA GLN A 87 -16.64 -10.15 15.42
C GLN A 87 -16.22 -10.24 16.90
N LYS A 88 -14.96 -9.94 17.24
CA LYS A 88 -14.48 -9.79 18.62
C LYS A 88 -14.90 -8.45 19.26
N GLY A 89 -15.56 -7.57 18.53
CA GLY A 89 -15.99 -6.24 18.98
C GLY A 89 -14.91 -5.16 18.85
N TRP A 90 -13.87 -5.42 18.04
CA TRP A 90 -12.85 -4.41 17.76
C TRP A 90 -13.38 -3.43 16.70
N SER A 91 -13.17 -2.13 16.94
CA SER A 91 -13.57 -1.10 15.97
C SER A 91 -12.50 -0.98 14.89
N LEU A 92 -12.65 -1.78 13.85
CA LEU A 92 -11.72 -1.91 12.74
C LEU A 92 -12.34 -1.40 11.44
N LYS A 93 -11.53 -0.75 10.63
CA LYS A 93 -11.80 -0.42 9.22
C LYS A 93 -10.91 -1.28 8.33
N LEU A 94 -11.52 -1.85 7.30
CA LEU A 94 -10.83 -2.58 6.23
C LEU A 94 -10.36 -1.56 5.20
N GLY A 95 -9.08 -1.26 5.21
CA GLY A 95 -8.45 -0.38 4.24
C GLY A 95 -7.50 -1.11 3.30
N LEU A 96 -7.09 -0.43 2.25
CA LEU A 96 -6.03 -0.85 1.35
C LEU A 96 -5.19 0.37 0.97
N GLU A 97 -3.87 0.26 1.00
CA GLU A 97 -2.98 1.22 0.39
C GLU A 97 -2.54 0.71 -0.98
N MET A 98 -3.08 1.33 -2.00
CA MET A 98 -2.95 0.93 -3.39
C MET A 98 -1.91 1.80 -4.09
N ASP A 99 -0.90 1.20 -4.72
CA ASP A 99 0.00 1.95 -5.58
C ASP A 99 -0.72 2.38 -6.86
N TYR A 100 -0.73 3.69 -7.12
CA TYR A 100 -1.14 4.19 -8.42
C TYR A 100 -0.05 3.93 -9.46
N ILE A 101 -0.39 3.17 -10.47
CA ILE A 101 0.50 2.87 -11.59
C ILE A 101 -0.17 3.36 -12.88
N PRO A 102 0.40 4.39 -13.54
CA PRO A 102 -0.14 4.91 -14.79
C PRO A 102 -0.38 3.82 -15.84
N GLY A 103 -1.58 3.82 -16.44
CA GLY A 103 -2.01 2.82 -17.42
C GLY A 103 -2.48 1.49 -16.84
N LYS A 104 -2.64 1.39 -15.51
CA LYS A 104 -3.20 0.22 -14.82
C LYS A 104 -4.54 0.50 -14.12
N GLU A 105 -5.13 1.66 -14.36
CA GLU A 105 -6.34 2.14 -13.68
C GLU A 105 -7.47 1.13 -13.74
N GLY A 106 -7.67 0.46 -14.89
CA GLY A 106 -8.73 -0.55 -15.03
C GLY A 106 -8.53 -1.79 -14.15
N LYS A 107 -7.27 -2.23 -13.94
CA LYS A 107 -6.97 -3.35 -13.03
C LYS A 107 -7.06 -2.92 -11.56
N ILE A 108 -6.66 -1.70 -11.26
CA ILE A 108 -6.79 -1.11 -9.94
C ILE A 108 -8.28 -1.02 -9.58
N ALA A 109 -9.10 -0.45 -10.47
CA ALA A 109 -10.54 -0.35 -10.30
C ALA A 109 -11.19 -1.72 -10.01
N GLN A 110 -10.79 -2.76 -10.74
CA GLN A 110 -11.30 -4.11 -10.53
C GLN A 110 -11.03 -4.63 -9.12
N ILE A 111 -9.81 -4.47 -8.59
CA ILE A 111 -9.49 -4.90 -7.21
C ILE A 111 -10.28 -4.08 -6.20
N ILE A 112 -10.51 -2.79 -6.46
CA ILE A 112 -11.31 -1.94 -5.58
C ILE A 112 -12.79 -2.39 -5.59
N GLU A 113 -13.32 -2.77 -6.74
CA GLU A 113 -14.72 -3.20 -6.88
C GLU A 113 -14.96 -4.62 -6.32
N ASP A 114 -13.95 -5.50 -6.38
CA ASP A 114 -14.09 -6.91 -6.01
C ASP A 114 -14.14 -7.15 -4.49
N TYR A 115 -13.78 -6.15 -3.65
CA TYR A 115 -13.67 -6.30 -2.20
C TYR A 115 -14.41 -5.19 -1.44
N PRO A 116 -14.93 -5.46 -0.23
CA PRO A 116 -15.77 -4.54 0.53
C PRO A 116 -14.94 -3.54 1.37
N TRP A 117 -14.08 -2.77 0.73
CA TRP A 117 -13.26 -1.77 1.42
C TRP A 117 -14.10 -0.72 2.15
N ASP A 118 -13.69 -0.34 3.36
CA ASP A 118 -14.21 0.87 4.00
C ASP A 118 -13.55 2.13 3.41
N TYR A 119 -12.30 2.01 2.95
CA TYR A 119 -11.53 3.07 2.28
C TYR A 119 -10.34 2.50 1.52
N VAL A 120 -9.92 3.22 0.50
CA VAL A 120 -8.69 2.93 -0.27
C VAL A 120 -7.83 4.18 -0.35
N LEU A 121 -6.56 4.04 0.06
CA LEU A 121 -5.54 5.06 -0.06
C LEU A 121 -4.81 4.89 -1.40
N GLY A 122 -4.59 5.99 -2.13
CA GLY A 122 -3.88 5.98 -3.42
C GLY A 122 -2.48 6.54 -3.28
N SER A 123 -1.48 5.68 -3.21
CA SER A 123 -0.08 6.06 -3.01
C SER A 123 0.73 6.04 -4.29
N VAL A 124 1.83 6.77 -4.30
CA VAL A 124 2.85 6.71 -5.36
C VAL A 124 4.17 6.34 -4.70
N HIS A 125 4.53 5.06 -4.76
CA HIS A 125 5.83 4.54 -4.28
C HIS A 125 6.79 4.24 -5.44
N PHE A 126 6.27 4.24 -6.68
CA PHE A 126 7.02 3.88 -7.87
C PHE A 126 6.93 4.96 -8.95
N LEU A 127 8.06 5.29 -9.55
CA LEU A 127 8.16 6.10 -10.75
C LEU A 127 8.67 5.22 -11.90
N GLY A 128 7.73 4.62 -12.65
CA GLY A 128 8.03 3.56 -13.59
C GLY A 128 8.57 2.32 -12.87
N PHE A 129 9.84 1.97 -13.12
CA PHE A 129 10.52 0.84 -12.47
C PHE A 129 11.26 1.22 -11.18
N TRP A 130 11.19 2.44 -10.73
CA TRP A 130 11.96 2.95 -9.63
C TRP A 130 11.12 3.12 -8.37
N SER A 131 11.42 2.30 -7.34
CA SER A 131 10.95 2.50 -5.97
C SER A 131 11.89 3.49 -5.29
N PHE A 132 11.47 4.74 -5.17
CA PHE A 132 12.34 5.84 -4.73
C PHE A 132 12.47 5.93 -3.20
N ASP A 133 11.59 5.27 -2.46
CA ASP A 133 11.48 5.33 -0.99
C ASP A 133 11.90 4.04 -0.27
N TYR A 134 12.15 2.96 -1.02
CA TYR A 134 12.48 1.66 -0.44
C TYR A 134 13.81 1.67 0.34
N SER A 135 14.83 2.34 -0.18
CA SER A 135 16.13 2.43 0.46
C SER A 135 16.90 3.65 -0.06
N PRO A 136 17.75 4.32 0.75
CA PRO A 136 18.62 5.40 0.29
C PRO A 136 19.50 5.00 -0.90
N ASP A 137 19.81 3.70 -1.03
CA ASP A 137 20.61 3.15 -2.13
C ASP A 137 19.77 2.83 -3.37
N CYS A 138 18.43 2.93 -3.30
CA CYS A 138 17.52 2.64 -4.39
C CYS A 138 17.52 3.75 -5.45
N GLY A 139 18.62 3.82 -6.21
CA GLY A 139 18.63 4.52 -7.48
C GLY A 139 18.63 6.06 -7.44
N TRP A 140 18.76 6.71 -6.28
CA TRP A 140 18.93 8.16 -6.18
C TRP A 140 20.26 8.66 -6.75
N PRO A 141 21.43 7.98 -6.54
CA PRO A 141 22.68 8.43 -7.13
C PRO A 141 22.59 8.59 -8.65
N GLY A 142 22.89 9.80 -9.12
CA GLY A 142 22.88 10.15 -10.54
C GLY A 142 21.50 10.56 -11.11
N LYS A 143 20.44 10.59 -10.31
CA LYS A 143 19.15 11.13 -10.72
C LYS A 143 19.10 12.65 -10.55
N ASP A 144 18.45 13.31 -11.51
CA ASP A 144 18.09 14.72 -11.38
C ASP A 144 16.87 14.88 -10.47
N SER A 145 17.10 15.48 -9.30
CA SER A 145 16.04 15.67 -8.29
C SER A 145 14.85 16.44 -8.83
N ASN A 146 15.05 17.47 -9.65
CA ASN A 146 13.95 18.25 -10.22
C ASN A 146 13.06 17.38 -11.11
N SER A 147 13.66 16.57 -11.99
CA SER A 147 12.91 15.64 -12.84
C SER A 147 12.17 14.59 -12.02
N ALA A 148 12.78 14.08 -10.95
CA ALA A 148 12.14 13.12 -10.05
C ALA A 148 10.91 13.74 -9.35
N TYR A 149 11.05 14.95 -8.82
CA TYR A 149 9.92 15.66 -8.20
C TYR A 149 8.80 15.94 -9.20
N ILE A 150 9.11 16.39 -10.41
CA ILE A 150 8.11 16.63 -11.45
C ILE A 150 7.37 15.32 -11.78
N ALA A 151 8.10 14.20 -11.95
CA ALA A 151 7.50 12.91 -12.25
C ALA A 151 6.60 12.45 -11.12
N TYR A 152 7.04 12.58 -9.87
CA TYR A 152 6.26 12.20 -8.68
C TYR A 152 4.95 12.98 -8.58
N PHE A 153 5.02 14.31 -8.62
CA PHE A 153 3.81 15.14 -8.51
C PHE A 153 2.90 15.00 -9.72
N THR A 154 3.43 14.67 -10.90
CA THR A 154 2.61 14.32 -12.06
C THR A 154 1.81 13.05 -11.79
N ALA A 155 2.48 11.98 -11.34
CA ALA A 155 1.80 10.72 -11.00
C ALA A 155 0.79 10.90 -9.86
N LEU A 156 1.10 11.75 -8.88
CA LEU A 156 0.20 12.06 -7.77
C LEU A 156 -1.06 12.80 -8.26
N ILE A 157 -0.93 13.75 -9.18
CA ILE A 157 -2.06 14.45 -9.81
C ILE A 157 -2.92 13.45 -10.60
N GLU A 158 -2.29 12.60 -11.42
CA GLU A 158 -2.99 11.55 -12.17
C GLU A 158 -3.73 10.59 -11.24
N SER A 159 -3.13 10.22 -10.11
CA SER A 159 -3.77 9.42 -9.06
C SER A 159 -5.05 10.08 -8.54
N VAL A 160 -4.99 11.37 -8.21
CA VAL A 160 -6.18 12.15 -7.78
C VAL A 160 -7.23 12.23 -8.89
N GLU A 161 -6.81 12.53 -10.11
CA GLU A 161 -7.72 12.69 -11.26
C GLU A 161 -8.38 11.38 -11.68
N SER A 162 -7.78 10.24 -11.34
CA SER A 162 -8.36 8.91 -11.59
C SER A 162 -9.69 8.68 -10.85
N ASN A 163 -9.91 9.38 -9.74
CA ASN A 163 -11.06 9.22 -8.85
C ASN A 163 -11.24 7.77 -8.32
N LEU A 164 -10.15 7.00 -8.25
CA LEU A 164 -10.16 5.62 -7.77
C LEU A 164 -10.06 5.50 -6.25
N PHE A 165 -9.54 6.52 -5.59
CA PHE A 165 -9.13 6.47 -4.20
C PHE A 165 -9.90 7.45 -3.32
N ASP A 166 -10.11 7.08 -2.06
CA ASP A 166 -10.77 7.93 -1.08
C ASP A 166 -9.86 9.03 -0.53
N SER A 167 -8.56 8.76 -0.48
CA SER A 167 -7.56 9.69 0.05
C SER A 167 -6.18 9.41 -0.54
N ILE A 168 -5.33 10.44 -0.54
CA ILE A 168 -3.91 10.35 -0.86
C ILE A 168 -3.11 10.41 0.44
N PRO A 169 -2.41 9.34 0.83
CA PRO A 169 -1.53 9.36 1.99
C PRO A 169 -0.20 10.03 1.61
N HIS A 170 0.53 10.53 2.62
CA HIS A 170 1.89 11.07 2.51
C HIS A 170 2.21 11.73 1.15
N PRO A 171 1.51 12.82 0.75
CA PRO A 171 1.67 13.44 -0.58
C PRO A 171 3.06 14.06 -0.83
N ASP A 172 3.94 14.03 0.16
CA ASP A 172 5.31 14.56 0.13
C ASP A 172 6.38 13.47 0.33
N LEU A 173 6.07 12.21 0.01
CA LEU A 173 6.92 11.05 0.25
C LEU A 173 8.31 11.17 -0.44
N ILE A 174 8.37 11.81 -1.59
CA ILE A 174 9.59 11.98 -2.39
C ILE A 174 10.64 12.92 -1.78
N LYS A 175 10.38 13.59 -0.67
CA LYS A 175 11.32 14.55 -0.05
C LYS A 175 12.56 13.89 0.56
#